data_96203aad78e26c89919c593e0cf44aff
#
_entry.id   96203aad78e26c89919c593e0cf44aff
#
_cell.length_a   1.000
_cell.length_b   1.000
_cell.length_c   1.000
_cell.angle_alpha   90.00
_cell.angle_beta   90.00
_cell.angle_gamma   90.00
#
_symmetry.space_group_name_H-M   'P 1'
#
loop_
_entity.id
_entity.type
_entity.pdbx_description
1 polymer ?
#
loop_
_entity_poly.entity_id
_entity_poly.type
_entity_poly.pdbx_seq_one_letter_code
_entity_poly.pdbx_strand_id
1 'polypeptide(L)'
;MSIRRIVAVSSTALVIGLGAEASYSSPYEVDIDPDELGIGEQVKVVREERQYSPFVGRDYPDQVLFGDTHFHTNLSFDAGLVGTSLDVDAGYRFARGEQVISNSGQPVQLIRPRDFLVITDHAEFIGLAPMIQRSDPALLADPWGKWVHERFNAGPEGRMEAFGNIIEWGTVKLKNPFSSDEAARSIWAEFVEKAEAYNEPGRFSAMTGFEWTSSPAGNNLHRCVIYADGADKTGQTLPFGLFDGGDPENLWNYLAGYEEVTGGQALAIPHNGNLSNGLMFSDSMPSGEKITRAYAEKRNRWEPLHEVTQIKGDEEAHPLLSPEDEFADFETWDTSNIAGSAPKQDEMLEHEYARSALKLGLELGHDLGANPYKFGMIGASDTHTALSTTREDNFFGKYQHTEPSPDRHNGEVIPASDPDLRILTSQESASGLSAVWARENTREAIFNALKRKEVYATTGTRLRVRVFAGWEFEADDLSRHDFTEYGYRNGVPMGGDLSSAPRDQAPRFLIRALRDPDGANLDRIQVIKGWIDKKGKAHERIYDVAVSGDRKIGKDGRARQPVGSTVNIENATYTNTIGAAMLGTHWEDPDFDPKQDAFYYVRVLEIPTPRWTTHDAA
;
A
#
# COMPACT_ATOMS: atom_id res chain seq x y z
N MET A 1 19.49 -59.58 13.09
CA MET A 1 18.52 -58.47 13.06
C MET A 1 18.56 -57.78 14.40
N SER A 2 19.36 -56.72 14.52
CA SER A 2 19.54 -55.98 15.78
C SER A 2 18.65 -54.75 15.75
N ILE A 3 17.81 -54.59 16.75
CA ILE A 3 16.88 -53.49 16.94
C ILE A 3 17.69 -52.33 17.53
N ARG A 4 17.81 -51.23 16.79
CA ARG A 4 18.46 -50.00 17.25
C ARG A 4 17.53 -49.25 18.20
N ARG A 5 18.02 -48.97 19.39
CA ARG A 5 17.34 -48.12 20.39
C ARG A 5 17.60 -46.65 20.07
N ILE A 6 16.55 -45.89 19.90
CA ILE A 6 16.58 -44.42 19.88
C ILE A 6 16.58 -43.96 21.34
N VAL A 7 17.64 -43.27 21.76
CA VAL A 7 17.70 -42.66 23.10
C VAL A 7 17.45 -41.15 22.93
N ALA A 8 16.30 -40.68 23.40
CA ALA A 8 16.05 -39.26 23.52
C ALA A 8 16.68 -38.77 24.86
N VAL A 9 17.61 -37.84 24.77
CA VAL A 9 18.18 -37.17 25.95
C VAL A 9 17.48 -35.83 26.12
N SER A 10 16.70 -35.74 27.19
CA SER A 10 16.11 -34.47 27.67
C SER A 10 17.17 -33.75 28.50
N SER A 11 17.67 -32.62 28.06
CA SER A 11 18.57 -31.76 28.85
C SER A 11 17.79 -30.66 29.55
N THR A 12 17.79 -30.74 30.89
CA THR A 12 17.32 -29.68 31.78
C THR A 12 18.35 -28.55 31.80
N ALA A 13 17.97 -27.37 31.36
CA ALA A 13 18.85 -26.20 31.40
C ALA A 13 18.92 -25.62 32.82
N LEU A 14 20.14 -25.55 33.36
CA LEU A 14 20.47 -24.78 34.57
C LEU A 14 20.97 -23.41 34.12
N VAL A 15 20.25 -22.33 34.43
CA VAL A 15 20.63 -20.96 34.12
C VAL A 15 21.65 -20.45 35.11
N ILE A 16 22.90 -20.25 34.67
CA ILE A 16 23.88 -19.40 35.36
C ILE A 16 24.30 -18.32 34.37
N GLY A 17 23.94 -17.08 34.69
CA GLY A 17 24.22 -15.95 33.84
C GLY A 17 25.71 -15.60 33.79
N LEU A 18 26.20 -15.41 32.55
CA LEU A 18 27.29 -14.52 32.16
C LEU A 18 27.33 -14.54 30.64
N GLY A 19 27.42 -13.35 30.00
CA GLY A 19 27.19 -13.13 28.59
C GLY A 19 27.98 -14.05 27.65
N ALA A 20 27.24 -14.69 26.76
CA ALA A 20 27.73 -15.31 25.54
C ALA A 20 26.56 -15.43 24.58
N GLU A 21 26.83 -15.18 23.33
CA GLU A 21 25.93 -15.28 22.19
C GLU A 21 25.11 -16.58 22.26
N ALA A 22 23.77 -16.45 22.16
CA ALA A 22 22.87 -17.58 22.17
C ALA A 22 22.98 -18.33 20.84
N SER A 23 23.79 -19.38 20.80
CA SER A 23 23.73 -20.37 19.73
C SER A 23 22.47 -21.23 19.92
N TYR A 24 21.51 -21.12 19.01
CA TYR A 24 20.38 -22.04 18.94
C TYR A 24 20.89 -23.43 18.55
N SER A 25 20.94 -24.35 19.52
CA SER A 25 21.16 -25.77 19.23
C SER A 25 19.84 -26.43 18.84
N SER A 26 19.82 -27.15 17.72
CA SER A 26 18.71 -27.98 17.28
C SER A 26 18.33 -29.01 18.37
N PRO A 27 17.03 -29.25 18.66
CA PRO A 27 16.60 -30.25 19.64
C PRO A 27 16.82 -31.71 19.20
N TYR A 28 17.43 -31.96 18.07
CA TYR A 28 17.70 -33.29 17.54
C TYR A 28 19.18 -33.44 17.22
N GLU A 29 19.97 -33.86 18.22
CA GLU A 29 21.29 -34.44 17.97
C GLU A 29 21.12 -35.94 17.69
N VAL A 30 21.40 -36.35 16.45
CA VAL A 30 21.54 -37.77 16.11
C VAL A 30 23.03 -38.06 16.16
N ASP A 31 23.45 -38.78 17.20
CA ASP A 31 24.82 -39.26 17.29
C ASP A 31 24.97 -40.50 16.39
N ILE A 32 25.53 -40.28 15.19
CA ILE A 32 25.83 -41.31 14.23
C ILE A 32 27.37 -41.41 14.17
N ASP A 33 27.91 -42.57 14.53
CA ASP A 33 29.34 -42.80 14.36
C ASP A 33 29.68 -42.78 12.86
N PRO A 34 30.55 -41.86 12.41
CA PRO A 34 30.90 -41.74 11.00
C PRO A 34 31.53 -43.01 10.42
N ASP A 35 32.22 -43.81 11.26
CA ASP A 35 32.90 -45.03 10.84
C ASP A 35 31.89 -46.18 10.60
N GLU A 36 30.70 -46.17 11.25
CA GLU A 36 29.61 -47.14 10.98
C GLU A 36 28.93 -46.93 9.62
N LEU A 37 29.04 -45.74 9.02
CA LEU A 37 28.44 -45.41 7.72
C LEU A 37 29.47 -45.52 6.57
N GLY A 38 30.75 -45.76 6.84
CA GLY A 38 31.78 -45.82 5.82
C GLY A 38 32.03 -44.50 5.05
N ILE A 39 31.70 -43.36 5.67
CA ILE A 39 31.76 -42.05 5.01
C ILE A 39 32.88 -41.15 5.62
N GLY A 40 33.65 -41.65 6.57
CA GLY A 40 34.89 -41.04 7.08
C GLY A 40 34.85 -39.52 7.32
N GLU A 41 36.00 -38.87 7.07
CA GLU A 41 36.21 -37.42 7.30
C GLU A 41 35.22 -36.48 6.57
N GLN A 42 34.62 -36.91 5.47
CA GLN A 42 33.65 -36.07 4.73
C GLN A 42 32.37 -35.75 5.53
N VAL A 43 31.98 -36.61 6.46
CA VAL A 43 30.81 -36.35 7.32
C VAL A 43 31.13 -35.31 8.40
N LYS A 44 32.39 -35.23 8.86
CA LYS A 44 32.81 -34.20 9.82
C LYS A 44 32.79 -32.79 9.23
N VAL A 45 33.28 -32.65 7.99
CA VAL A 45 33.29 -31.36 7.28
C VAL A 45 31.87 -30.87 7.01
N VAL A 46 30.95 -31.78 6.65
CA VAL A 46 29.55 -31.44 6.41
C VAL A 46 28.81 -31.08 7.70
N ARG A 47 29.26 -31.55 8.89
CA ARG A 47 28.65 -31.19 10.18
C ARG A 47 29.08 -29.82 10.71
N GLU A 48 30.29 -29.36 10.42
CA GLU A 48 30.79 -28.08 10.96
C GLU A 48 30.31 -26.85 10.21
N GLU A 49 29.77 -26.98 8.96
CA GLU A 49 29.38 -25.84 8.11
C GLU A 49 27.86 -25.71 7.84
N ARG A 50 27.01 -26.59 8.36
CA ARG A 50 25.56 -26.45 8.13
C ARG A 50 24.95 -25.48 9.13
N GLN A 51 25.04 -24.20 8.85
CA GLN A 51 24.01 -23.26 9.30
C GLN A 51 22.69 -23.66 8.64
N TYR A 52 21.82 -24.29 9.39
CA TYR A 52 20.49 -24.66 8.92
C TYR A 52 19.61 -23.41 8.96
N SER A 53 19.62 -22.67 7.86
CA SER A 53 18.65 -21.60 7.61
C SER A 53 17.83 -21.99 6.38
N PRO A 54 16.49 -21.89 6.40
CA PRO A 54 15.67 -22.09 5.21
C PRO A 54 16.00 -21.08 4.10
N PHE A 55 16.80 -20.04 4.40
CA PHE A 55 17.22 -18.97 3.51
C PHE A 55 18.70 -19.06 3.10
N VAL A 56 19.39 -20.15 3.44
CA VAL A 56 20.79 -20.35 3.02
C VAL A 56 20.93 -20.29 1.50
N GLY A 57 21.78 -19.38 1.04
CA GLY A 57 22.02 -19.14 -0.38
C GLY A 57 20.92 -18.35 -1.10
N ARG A 58 19.91 -17.82 -0.38
CA ARG A 58 18.87 -16.93 -0.92
C ARG A 58 19.09 -15.52 -0.40
N ASP A 59 19.72 -14.68 -1.18
CA ASP A 59 19.97 -13.27 -0.89
C ASP A 59 19.00 -12.32 -1.59
N TYR A 60 17.97 -12.87 -2.24
CA TYR A 60 16.92 -12.15 -2.98
C TYR A 60 15.52 -12.39 -2.37
N PRO A 61 14.58 -11.45 -2.57
CA PRO A 61 13.18 -11.61 -2.16
C PRO A 61 12.50 -12.77 -2.89
N ASP A 62 11.89 -13.70 -2.14
CA ASP A 62 11.27 -14.92 -2.69
C ASP A 62 9.81 -15.11 -2.25
N GLN A 63 9.31 -14.27 -1.36
CA GLN A 63 7.92 -14.30 -0.92
C GLN A 63 7.26 -12.93 -1.10
N VAL A 64 5.98 -12.97 -1.45
CA VAL A 64 5.14 -11.76 -1.48
C VAL A 64 4.31 -11.70 -0.21
N LEU A 65 4.35 -10.55 0.45
CA LEU A 65 3.60 -10.22 1.65
C LEU A 65 2.49 -9.24 1.29
N PHE A 66 1.28 -9.48 1.83
CA PHE A 66 0.11 -8.64 1.59
C PHE A 66 -0.28 -7.93 2.87
N GLY A 67 -0.30 -6.62 2.84
CA GLY A 67 -0.65 -5.80 3.98
C GLY A 67 -1.36 -4.52 3.59
N ASP A 68 -1.58 -3.70 4.61
CA ASP A 68 -2.24 -2.41 4.48
C ASP A 68 -1.31 -1.33 5.02
N THR A 69 -1.13 -0.28 4.25
CA THR A 69 -0.22 0.83 4.55
C THR A 69 -0.95 2.13 4.87
N HIS A 70 -2.29 2.11 4.89
CA HIS A 70 -3.13 3.27 5.12
C HIS A 70 -4.39 2.86 5.89
N PHE A 71 -4.38 3.12 7.19
CA PHE A 71 -5.37 2.56 8.10
C PHE A 71 -5.59 3.46 9.31
N HIS A 72 -6.86 3.75 9.63
CA HIS A 72 -7.25 4.64 10.72
C HIS A 72 -8.03 3.91 11.81
N THR A 73 -7.77 4.34 13.04
CA THR A 73 -8.47 3.89 14.25
C THR A 73 -9.27 5.05 14.87
N ASN A 74 -9.79 4.86 16.07
CA ASN A 74 -10.43 5.94 16.82
C ASN A 74 -9.47 7.08 17.22
N LEU A 75 -8.15 6.92 17.01
CA LEU A 75 -7.17 7.98 17.25
C LEU A 75 -7.19 9.05 16.17
N SER A 76 -7.56 8.71 14.92
CA SER A 76 -7.82 9.68 13.87
C SER A 76 -9.03 10.54 14.23
N PHE A 77 -8.87 11.85 14.13
CA PHE A 77 -9.96 12.76 14.51
C PHE A 77 -11.22 12.55 13.69
N ASP A 78 -11.08 12.36 12.40
CA ASP A 78 -12.21 12.17 11.47
C ASP A 78 -12.85 10.78 11.59
N ALA A 79 -12.09 9.71 11.82
CA ALA A 79 -12.65 8.39 12.12
C ALA A 79 -13.38 8.38 13.47
N GLY A 80 -12.71 8.81 14.54
CA GLY A 80 -13.23 8.75 15.89
C GLY A 80 -14.41 9.69 16.15
N LEU A 81 -14.41 10.89 15.56
CA LEU A 81 -15.52 11.83 15.70
C LEU A 81 -16.76 11.44 14.89
N VAL A 82 -16.61 10.67 13.80
CA VAL A 82 -17.73 10.14 12.98
C VAL A 82 -18.23 8.78 13.46
N GLY A 83 -17.70 8.26 14.58
CA GLY A 83 -18.30 7.12 15.26
C GLY A 83 -17.44 5.88 15.38
N THR A 84 -16.21 5.87 14.85
CA THR A 84 -15.28 4.75 15.04
C THR A 84 -14.86 4.67 16.50
N SER A 85 -15.16 3.54 17.14
CA SER A 85 -14.84 3.21 18.52
C SER A 85 -13.71 2.19 18.64
N LEU A 86 -13.40 1.49 17.56
CA LEU A 86 -12.34 0.50 17.50
C LEU A 86 -10.97 1.20 17.57
N ASP A 87 -10.16 0.73 18.50
CA ASP A 87 -8.83 1.27 18.79
C ASP A 87 -7.71 0.51 18.06
N VAL A 88 -6.48 0.89 18.34
CA VAL A 88 -5.26 0.29 17.80
C VAL A 88 -5.19 -1.22 18.07
N ASP A 89 -5.60 -1.67 19.27
CA ASP A 89 -5.62 -3.09 19.61
C ASP A 89 -6.59 -3.86 18.73
N ALA A 90 -7.80 -3.34 18.55
CA ALA A 90 -8.81 -3.94 17.69
C ALA A 90 -8.34 -4.03 16.22
N GLY A 91 -7.69 -2.97 15.71
CA GLY A 91 -7.12 -2.94 14.37
C GLY A 91 -6.06 -4.03 14.15
N TYR A 92 -5.08 -4.16 15.05
CA TYR A 92 -4.06 -5.21 14.94
C TYR A 92 -4.63 -6.62 15.12
N ARG A 93 -5.56 -6.83 16.06
CA ARG A 93 -6.22 -8.12 16.25
C ARG A 93 -7.00 -8.54 15.00
N PHE A 94 -7.75 -7.61 14.42
CA PHE A 94 -8.47 -7.86 13.17
C PHE A 94 -7.52 -8.20 12.02
N ALA A 95 -6.46 -7.42 11.82
CA ALA A 95 -5.46 -7.68 10.78
C ALA A 95 -4.78 -9.04 10.95
N ARG A 96 -4.59 -9.50 12.18
CA ARG A 96 -4.07 -10.85 12.52
C ARG A 96 -5.09 -11.97 12.32
N GLY A 97 -6.31 -11.65 11.86
CA GLY A 97 -7.37 -12.61 11.56
C GLY A 97 -8.24 -13.00 12.77
N GLU A 98 -8.19 -12.27 13.87
CA GLU A 98 -9.11 -12.44 14.98
C GLU A 98 -10.49 -11.87 14.63
N GLN A 99 -11.55 -12.48 15.13
CA GLN A 99 -12.88 -11.90 15.06
C GLN A 99 -12.96 -10.70 16.01
N VAL A 100 -13.47 -9.59 15.53
CA VAL A 100 -13.80 -8.40 16.32
C VAL A 100 -15.27 -8.04 16.12
N ILE A 101 -15.79 -7.16 16.98
CA ILE A 101 -17.13 -6.58 16.79
C ILE A 101 -16.95 -5.23 16.13
N SER A 102 -17.59 -5.01 15.00
CA SER A 102 -17.54 -3.75 14.25
C SER A 102 -18.16 -2.59 15.02
N ASN A 103 -18.00 -1.37 14.55
CA ASN A 103 -18.55 -0.18 15.19
C ASN A 103 -20.10 -0.17 15.19
N SER A 104 -20.73 -0.90 14.26
CA SER A 104 -22.20 -1.11 14.21
C SER A 104 -22.66 -2.35 14.98
N GLY A 105 -21.76 -3.08 15.65
CA GLY A 105 -22.08 -4.22 16.52
C GLY A 105 -22.11 -5.57 15.81
N GLN A 106 -21.62 -5.68 14.59
CA GLN A 106 -21.59 -6.92 13.81
C GLN A 106 -20.26 -7.68 14.04
N PRO A 107 -20.26 -9.03 14.16
CA PRO A 107 -19.03 -9.79 14.17
C PRO A 107 -18.38 -9.78 12.79
N VAL A 108 -17.08 -9.47 12.73
CA VAL A 108 -16.30 -9.40 11.49
C VAL A 108 -14.95 -10.09 11.66
N GLN A 109 -14.53 -10.80 10.62
CA GLN A 109 -13.26 -11.52 10.60
C GLN A 109 -12.71 -11.59 9.18
N LEU A 110 -11.39 -11.51 9.03
CA LEU A 110 -10.73 -11.77 7.75
C LEU A 110 -10.66 -13.28 7.48
N ILE A 111 -10.89 -13.69 6.23
CA ILE A 111 -10.69 -15.08 5.79
C ILE A 111 -9.22 -15.49 5.95
N ARG A 112 -8.31 -14.57 5.64
CA ARG A 112 -6.86 -14.74 5.83
C ARG A 112 -6.27 -13.52 6.53
N PRO A 113 -5.42 -13.70 7.56
CA PRO A 113 -4.69 -12.61 8.20
C PRO A 113 -3.91 -11.77 7.19
N ARG A 114 -3.67 -10.50 7.49
CA ARG A 114 -2.66 -9.69 6.83
C ARG A 114 -1.27 -10.16 7.24
N ASP A 115 -0.28 -9.98 6.37
CA ASP A 115 1.11 -10.27 6.70
C ASP A 115 1.73 -9.09 7.47
N PHE A 116 1.27 -7.87 7.21
CA PHE A 116 1.66 -6.66 7.92
C PHE A 116 0.54 -5.61 7.94
N LEU A 117 0.64 -4.69 8.87
CA LEU A 117 -0.24 -3.51 8.98
C LEU A 117 0.57 -2.30 9.43
N VAL A 118 0.36 -1.17 8.75
CA VAL A 118 0.79 0.15 9.21
C VAL A 118 -0.45 0.92 9.61
N ILE A 119 -0.59 1.26 10.88
CA ILE A 119 -1.63 2.18 11.33
C ILE A 119 -1.10 3.59 11.11
N THR A 120 -1.88 4.42 10.40
CA THR A 120 -1.49 5.76 9.95
C THR A 120 -2.56 6.79 10.33
N ASP A 121 -2.98 6.77 11.60
CA ASP A 121 -3.89 7.78 12.12
C ASP A 121 -3.37 9.20 11.82
N HIS A 122 -4.27 10.14 11.54
CA HIS A 122 -3.90 11.53 11.28
C HIS A 122 -3.07 12.11 12.42
N ALA A 123 -1.97 12.79 12.08
CA ALA A 123 -1.14 13.50 13.05
C ALA A 123 -1.91 14.67 13.69
N GLU A 124 -2.78 15.30 12.91
CA GLU A 124 -3.63 16.40 13.34
C GLU A 124 -4.69 15.90 14.32
N PHE A 125 -4.74 16.55 15.49
CA PHE A 125 -5.70 16.20 16.54
C PHE A 125 -5.68 14.73 16.98
N ILE A 126 -4.53 14.05 16.88
CA ILE A 126 -4.40 12.64 17.25
C ILE A 126 -4.95 12.38 18.65
N GLY A 127 -5.87 11.43 18.76
CA GLY A 127 -6.49 11.03 20.02
C GLY A 127 -7.57 11.99 20.56
N LEU A 128 -7.98 13.01 19.81
CA LEU A 128 -9.02 13.97 20.25
C LEU A 128 -10.35 13.26 20.56
N ALA A 129 -10.78 12.33 19.71
CA ALA A 129 -12.06 11.62 19.89
C ALA A 129 -12.08 10.79 21.19
N PRO A 130 -11.13 9.91 21.51
CA PRO A 130 -11.07 9.23 22.80
C PRO A 130 -10.90 10.20 23.99
N MET A 131 -10.22 11.35 23.84
CA MET A 131 -10.17 12.36 24.91
C MET A 131 -11.56 12.96 25.19
N ILE A 132 -12.35 13.22 24.16
CA ILE A 132 -13.73 13.68 24.31
C ILE A 132 -14.57 12.61 25.02
N GLN A 133 -14.49 11.36 24.57
CA GLN A 133 -15.28 10.24 25.10
C GLN A 133 -15.03 10.00 26.59
N ARG A 134 -13.77 10.05 27.05
CA ARG A 134 -13.42 9.87 28.46
C ARG A 134 -13.44 11.14 29.29
N SER A 135 -13.84 12.28 28.72
CA SER A 135 -13.84 13.60 29.38
C SER A 135 -12.46 13.93 29.98
N ASP A 136 -11.44 13.82 29.16
CA ASP A 136 -10.05 13.93 29.58
C ASP A 136 -9.77 15.27 30.30
N PRO A 137 -9.14 15.25 31.48
CA PRO A 137 -8.86 16.48 32.23
C PRO A 137 -8.01 17.51 31.49
N ALA A 138 -7.06 17.07 30.65
CA ALA A 138 -6.21 17.97 29.86
C ALA A 138 -7.04 18.68 28.78
N LEU A 139 -7.96 17.95 28.12
CA LEU A 139 -8.90 18.53 27.16
C LEU A 139 -9.83 19.55 27.84
N LEU A 140 -10.39 19.20 29.00
CA LEU A 140 -11.34 20.05 29.72
C LEU A 140 -10.70 21.28 30.38
N ALA A 141 -9.39 21.27 30.57
CA ALA A 141 -8.64 22.42 31.07
C ALA A 141 -8.40 23.49 29.99
N ASP A 142 -8.43 23.11 28.71
CA ASP A 142 -8.30 24.03 27.59
C ASP A 142 -9.68 24.61 27.20
N PRO A 143 -9.81 25.94 26.97
CA PRO A 143 -11.07 26.55 26.62
C PRO A 143 -11.71 26.03 25.33
N TRP A 144 -10.90 25.78 24.28
CA TRP A 144 -11.40 25.20 23.03
C TRP A 144 -11.75 23.73 23.21
N GLY A 145 -10.89 22.97 23.87
CA GLY A 145 -11.11 21.56 24.17
C GLY A 145 -12.41 21.34 24.97
N LYS A 146 -12.65 22.18 25.98
CA LYS A 146 -13.91 22.17 26.75
C LYS A 146 -15.11 22.47 25.85
N TRP A 147 -15.00 23.48 24.99
CA TRP A 147 -16.07 23.84 24.05
C TRP A 147 -16.39 22.68 23.09
N VAL A 148 -15.37 22.06 22.48
CA VAL A 148 -15.55 20.87 21.59
C VAL A 148 -16.23 19.74 22.34
N HIS A 149 -15.78 19.42 23.56
CA HIS A 149 -16.39 18.39 24.39
C HIS A 149 -17.86 18.67 24.68
N GLU A 150 -18.22 19.92 25.06
CA GLU A 150 -19.59 20.31 25.33
C GLU A 150 -20.47 20.19 24.08
N ARG A 151 -19.97 20.64 22.91
CA ARG A 151 -20.71 20.55 21.63
C ARG A 151 -20.90 19.11 21.19
N PHE A 152 -19.83 18.32 21.24
CA PHE A 152 -19.90 16.92 20.85
C PHE A 152 -20.93 16.12 21.67
N ASN A 153 -21.09 16.44 22.94
CA ASN A 153 -22.07 15.81 23.83
C ASN A 153 -23.46 16.45 23.80
N ALA A 154 -23.68 17.54 23.06
CA ALA A 154 -24.97 18.22 22.94
C ALA A 154 -25.92 17.58 21.90
N GLY A 155 -25.55 16.44 21.31
CA GLY A 155 -26.37 15.75 20.30
C GLY A 155 -25.89 15.97 18.85
N PRO A 156 -26.66 15.50 17.85
CA PRO A 156 -26.19 15.50 16.45
C PRO A 156 -25.82 16.87 15.90
N GLU A 157 -26.61 17.90 16.16
CA GLU A 157 -26.29 19.27 15.71
C GLU A 157 -25.03 19.81 16.33
N GLY A 158 -24.81 19.58 17.62
CA GLY A 158 -23.57 19.98 18.29
C GLY A 158 -22.34 19.24 17.78
N ARG A 159 -22.46 17.95 17.43
CA ARG A 159 -21.38 17.18 16.81
C ARG A 159 -20.98 17.75 15.46
N MET A 160 -21.96 18.09 14.63
CA MET A 160 -21.71 18.73 13.33
C MET A 160 -21.02 20.09 13.49
N GLU A 161 -21.44 20.89 14.48
CA GLU A 161 -20.80 22.18 14.80
C GLU A 161 -19.34 21.99 15.26
N ALA A 162 -19.09 21.04 16.15
CA ALA A 162 -17.75 20.70 16.61
C ALA A 162 -16.86 20.22 15.46
N PHE A 163 -17.35 19.30 14.64
CA PHE A 163 -16.61 18.77 13.50
C PHE A 163 -16.31 19.86 12.46
N GLY A 164 -17.31 20.68 12.10
CA GLY A 164 -17.11 21.81 11.19
C GLY A 164 -16.07 22.81 11.69
N ASN A 165 -16.03 23.06 12.99
CA ASN A 165 -15.02 23.93 13.59
C ASN A 165 -13.61 23.32 13.53
N ILE A 166 -13.48 22.00 13.76
CA ILE A 166 -12.19 21.29 13.65
C ILE A 166 -11.67 21.39 12.21
N ILE A 167 -12.52 21.14 11.22
CA ILE A 167 -12.17 21.30 9.81
C ILE A 167 -11.77 22.74 9.48
N GLU A 168 -12.49 23.75 10.01
CA GLU A 168 -12.12 25.16 9.81
C GLU A 168 -10.71 25.48 10.33
N TRP A 169 -10.32 24.93 11.48
CA TRP A 169 -8.95 25.10 12.00
C TRP A 169 -7.91 24.43 11.10
N GLY A 170 -8.21 23.26 10.54
CA GLY A 170 -7.32 22.52 9.64
C GLY A 170 -7.22 23.10 8.22
N THR A 171 -8.25 23.77 7.71
CA THR A 171 -8.30 24.21 6.30
C THR A 171 -8.19 25.72 6.11
N VAL A 172 -8.67 26.51 7.06
CA VAL A 172 -8.76 27.98 6.95
C VAL A 172 -7.81 28.68 7.92
N LYS A 173 -7.89 28.32 9.20
CA LYS A 173 -7.09 29.01 10.25
C LYS A 173 -5.66 28.52 10.31
N LEU A 174 -5.39 27.29 9.91
CA LEU A 174 -4.08 26.64 9.83
C LEU A 174 -3.26 26.79 11.12
N LYS A 175 -3.93 26.66 12.25
CA LYS A 175 -3.35 26.77 13.59
C LYS A 175 -4.00 25.75 14.51
N ASN A 176 -3.20 25.04 15.30
CA ASN A 176 -3.73 24.13 16.30
C ASN A 176 -4.45 24.92 17.42
N PRO A 177 -5.77 24.78 17.62
CA PRO A 177 -6.51 25.44 18.68
C PRO A 177 -6.28 24.79 20.05
N PHE A 178 -5.85 23.53 20.07
CA PHE A 178 -5.55 22.73 21.25
C PHE A 178 -4.12 22.22 21.17
N SER A 179 -3.24 22.80 21.96
CA SER A 179 -1.85 22.37 22.06
C SER A 179 -1.58 21.81 23.45
N SER A 180 -1.63 20.49 23.57
CA SER A 180 -1.08 19.78 24.70
C SER A 180 -0.06 18.78 24.20
N ASP A 181 1.20 19.23 24.09
CA ASP A 181 2.32 18.35 23.72
C ASP A 181 2.43 17.16 24.66
N GLU A 182 2.07 17.32 25.95
CA GLU A 182 2.08 16.23 26.92
C GLU A 182 1.04 15.17 26.58
N ALA A 183 -0.19 15.56 26.23
CA ALA A 183 -1.22 14.62 25.82
C ALA A 183 -0.86 13.92 24.50
N ALA A 184 -0.37 14.65 23.51
CA ALA A 184 0.10 14.08 22.25
C ALA A 184 1.25 13.08 22.46
N ARG A 185 2.23 13.40 23.29
CA ARG A 185 3.33 12.48 23.66
C ARG A 185 2.83 11.22 24.35
N SER A 186 1.87 11.34 25.26
CA SER A 186 1.29 10.19 25.95
C SER A 186 0.56 9.25 25.00
N ILE A 187 -0.28 9.82 24.12
CA ILE A 187 -1.02 9.05 23.10
C ILE A 187 -0.06 8.37 22.12
N TRP A 188 0.93 9.12 21.63
CA TRP A 188 1.92 8.56 20.69
C TRP A 188 2.78 7.47 21.33
N ALA A 189 3.20 7.64 22.58
CA ALA A 189 3.94 6.61 23.32
C ALA A 189 3.11 5.32 23.47
N GLU A 190 1.83 5.43 23.87
CA GLU A 190 0.93 4.28 23.95
C GLU A 190 0.76 3.59 22.58
N PHE A 191 0.60 4.38 21.51
CA PHE A 191 0.47 3.85 20.15
C PHE A 191 1.69 3.04 19.73
N VAL A 192 2.91 3.59 19.88
CA VAL A 192 4.13 2.89 19.46
C VAL A 192 4.42 1.66 20.33
N GLU A 193 4.07 1.68 21.64
CA GLU A 193 4.16 0.51 22.51
C GLU A 193 3.21 -0.61 22.06
N LYS A 194 1.98 -0.28 21.64
CA LYS A 194 1.04 -1.25 21.07
C LYS A 194 1.58 -1.86 19.77
N ALA A 195 2.14 -1.04 18.87
CA ALA A 195 2.76 -1.55 17.65
C ALA A 195 3.91 -2.54 17.97
N GLU A 196 4.71 -2.28 19.01
CA GLU A 196 5.72 -3.26 19.47
C GLU A 196 5.10 -4.55 20.00
N ALA A 197 4.04 -4.45 20.80
CA ALA A 197 3.38 -5.61 21.40
C ALA A 197 2.76 -6.57 20.35
N TYR A 198 2.32 -6.01 19.21
CA TYR A 198 1.75 -6.81 18.11
C TYR A 198 2.76 -7.25 17.06
N ASN A 199 3.98 -6.72 17.08
CA ASN A 199 5.01 -7.08 16.11
C ASN A 199 5.58 -8.47 16.42
N GLU A 200 5.37 -9.41 15.50
CA GLU A 200 5.79 -10.80 15.59
C GLU A 200 6.60 -11.18 14.33
N PRO A 201 7.92 -10.87 14.31
CA PRO A 201 8.77 -11.12 13.14
C PRO A 201 8.64 -12.55 12.62
N GLY A 202 8.54 -12.70 11.30
CA GLY A 202 8.30 -13.98 10.64
C GLY A 202 6.83 -14.37 10.51
N ARG A 203 5.91 -13.70 11.18
CA ARG A 203 4.47 -13.98 11.16
C ARG A 203 3.62 -12.77 10.83
N PHE A 204 3.81 -11.67 11.55
CA PHE A 204 3.06 -10.44 11.37
C PHE A 204 3.94 -9.23 11.73
N SER A 205 4.11 -8.30 10.79
CA SER A 205 4.83 -7.07 11.06
C SER A 205 3.84 -5.94 11.36
N ALA A 206 3.79 -5.51 12.63
CA ALA A 206 3.13 -4.29 13.03
C ALA A 206 4.10 -3.11 12.85
N MET A 207 3.81 -2.20 11.93
CA MET A 207 4.67 -1.07 11.62
C MET A 207 4.07 0.22 12.16
N THR A 208 4.91 1.16 12.54
CA THR A 208 4.51 2.48 13.02
C THR A 208 4.43 3.46 11.86
N GLY A 209 3.38 4.26 11.82
CA GLY A 209 3.18 5.31 10.84
C GLY A 209 2.26 6.42 11.34
N PHE A 210 2.05 7.43 10.55
CA PHE A 210 1.03 8.45 10.73
C PHE A 210 0.66 9.07 9.39
N GLU A 211 -0.48 9.73 9.31
CA GLU A 211 -0.83 10.51 8.12
C GLU A 211 -0.64 12.00 8.38
N TRP A 212 0.15 12.64 7.52
CA TRP A 212 0.26 14.09 7.39
C TRP A 212 -0.83 14.60 6.46
N THR A 213 -1.64 15.56 6.96
CA THR A 213 -2.91 15.94 6.34
C THR A 213 -2.89 17.41 5.91
N SER A 214 -2.39 17.70 4.72
CA SER A 214 -2.49 19.03 4.14
C SER A 214 -3.59 19.07 3.08
N SER A 215 -4.52 20.02 3.21
CA SER A 215 -5.65 20.20 2.30
C SER A 215 -5.85 21.66 1.91
N PRO A 216 -4.89 22.28 1.17
CA PRO A 216 -4.98 23.68 0.79
C PRO A 216 -6.24 23.93 -0.06
N ALA A 217 -7.10 24.85 0.39
CA ALA A 217 -8.40 25.14 -0.22
C ALA A 217 -9.31 23.90 -0.40
N GLY A 218 -9.17 22.89 0.45
CA GLY A 218 -9.93 21.63 0.37
C GLY A 218 -9.39 20.62 -0.64
N ASN A 219 -8.22 20.82 -1.19
CA ASN A 219 -7.59 19.94 -2.17
C ASN A 219 -6.59 19.01 -1.49
N ASN A 220 -6.68 17.71 -1.75
CA ASN A 220 -5.87 16.70 -1.07
C ASN A 220 -4.37 16.78 -1.40
N LEU A 221 -3.54 16.86 -0.36
CA LEU A 221 -2.08 16.67 -0.44
C LEU A 221 -1.57 15.73 0.65
N HIS A 222 -2.38 14.79 1.12
CA HIS A 222 -2.05 13.90 2.23
C HIS A 222 -0.91 12.92 1.90
N ARG A 223 -0.16 12.50 2.93
CA ARG A 223 0.89 11.48 2.87
C ARG A 223 0.85 10.57 4.09
N CYS A 224 0.81 9.26 3.85
CA CYS A 224 1.13 8.29 4.89
C CYS A 224 2.64 8.23 5.10
N VAL A 225 3.10 8.52 6.30
CA VAL A 225 4.49 8.33 6.72
C VAL A 225 4.64 6.95 7.32
N ILE A 226 5.66 6.22 6.88
CA ILE A 226 5.98 4.88 7.38
C ILE A 226 7.41 4.88 7.93
N TYR A 227 7.58 4.34 9.13
CA TYR A 227 8.88 4.13 9.75
C TYR A 227 9.35 2.68 9.60
N ALA A 228 10.66 2.51 9.36
CA ALA A 228 11.30 1.19 9.39
C ALA A 228 11.48 0.68 10.83
N ASP A 229 11.47 1.58 11.78
CA ASP A 229 12.02 1.43 13.11
C ASP A 229 10.94 1.06 14.14
N GLY A 230 11.40 0.58 15.29
CA GLY A 230 10.58 0.32 16.46
C GLY A 230 10.41 1.52 17.39
N ALA A 231 9.74 1.31 18.52
CA ALA A 231 9.41 2.33 19.51
C ALA A 231 10.63 3.04 20.09
N ASP A 232 11.79 2.39 20.10
CA ASP A 232 13.07 2.95 20.56
C ASP A 232 13.48 4.19 19.77
N LYS A 233 13.10 4.30 18.50
CA LYS A 233 13.35 5.45 17.64
C LYS A 233 12.09 6.26 17.38
N THR A 234 10.99 5.62 16.99
CA THR A 234 9.74 6.32 16.66
C THR A 234 9.13 7.06 17.85
N GLY A 235 9.37 6.58 19.07
CA GLY A 235 8.96 7.27 20.30
C GLY A 235 9.77 8.54 20.65
N GLN A 236 10.87 8.82 19.95
CA GLN A 236 11.70 10.02 20.22
C GLN A 236 11.14 11.29 19.60
N THR A 237 10.25 11.18 18.60
CA THR A 237 9.63 12.30 17.89
C THR A 237 8.12 12.19 17.94
N LEU A 238 7.41 13.30 17.84
CA LEU A 238 5.96 13.30 17.60
C LEU A 238 5.66 13.23 16.10
N PRO A 239 4.49 12.72 15.70
CA PRO A 239 4.00 12.89 14.34
C PRO A 239 4.02 14.36 13.91
N PHE A 240 4.43 14.62 12.67
CA PHE A 240 4.45 15.93 12.08
C PHE A 240 3.12 16.20 11.38
N GLY A 241 2.40 17.21 11.83
CA GLY A 241 1.09 17.56 11.30
C GLY A 241 1.11 18.83 10.45
N LEU A 242 -0.03 19.13 9.83
CA LEU A 242 -0.28 20.34 9.06
C LEU A 242 0.08 21.63 9.85
N PHE A 243 -0.16 21.63 11.16
CA PHE A 243 0.10 22.79 12.01
C PHE A 243 1.58 23.06 12.24
N ASP A 244 2.44 22.08 11.98
CA ASP A 244 3.90 22.19 12.01
C ASP A 244 4.44 22.65 10.64
N GLY A 245 3.71 22.36 9.55
CA GLY A 245 4.02 22.80 8.20
C GLY A 245 3.11 22.15 7.16
N GLY A 246 2.46 23.00 6.33
CA GLY A 246 1.47 22.56 5.34
C GLY A 246 2.04 22.30 3.93
N ASP A 247 3.35 22.46 3.72
CA ASP A 247 4.03 22.19 2.45
C ASP A 247 4.73 20.82 2.50
N PRO A 248 4.68 19.99 1.45
CA PRO A 248 5.40 18.72 1.39
C PRO A 248 6.90 18.83 1.71
N GLU A 249 7.56 19.93 1.37
CA GLU A 249 8.97 20.13 1.72
C GLU A 249 9.20 20.25 3.24
N ASN A 250 8.22 20.76 3.99
CA ASN A 250 8.29 20.79 5.46
C ASN A 250 8.26 19.36 6.02
N LEU A 251 7.37 18.51 5.49
CA LEU A 251 7.33 17.09 5.84
C LEU A 251 8.66 16.39 5.51
N TRP A 252 9.21 16.59 4.32
CA TRP A 252 10.50 16.00 3.94
C TRP A 252 11.66 16.49 4.83
N ASN A 253 11.64 17.74 5.27
CA ASN A 253 12.63 18.27 6.23
C ASN A 253 12.47 17.60 7.60
N TYR A 254 11.23 17.37 8.06
CA TYR A 254 10.96 16.60 9.27
C TYR A 254 11.51 15.17 9.18
N LEU A 255 11.26 14.47 8.06
CA LEU A 255 11.77 13.10 7.84
C LEU A 255 13.30 13.08 7.85
N ALA A 256 13.95 14.06 7.23
CA ALA A 256 15.41 14.20 7.28
C ALA A 256 15.92 14.42 8.71
N GLY A 257 15.24 15.26 9.49
CA GLY A 257 15.56 15.48 10.91
C GLY A 257 15.36 14.21 11.76
N TYR A 258 14.31 13.43 11.50
CA TYR A 258 14.12 12.14 12.14
C TYR A 258 15.28 11.18 11.87
N GLU A 259 15.70 11.03 10.60
CA GLU A 259 16.85 10.17 10.24
C GLU A 259 18.16 10.67 10.91
N GLU A 260 18.38 11.99 10.96
CA GLU A 260 19.57 12.59 11.57
C GLU A 260 19.62 12.37 13.09
N VAL A 261 18.50 12.59 13.78
CA VAL A 261 18.44 12.53 15.25
C VAL A 261 18.42 11.11 15.78
N THR A 262 17.67 10.22 15.13
CA THR A 262 17.41 8.87 15.63
C THR A 262 18.28 7.79 14.98
N GLY A 263 18.90 8.09 13.83
CA GLY A 263 19.52 7.08 12.98
C GLY A 263 18.52 6.08 12.42
N GLY A 264 17.23 6.44 12.39
CA GLY A 264 16.15 5.65 11.82
C GLY A 264 16.00 5.84 10.33
N GLN A 265 14.91 5.28 9.76
CA GLN A 265 14.54 5.47 8.37
C GLN A 265 13.03 5.69 8.24
N ALA A 266 12.64 6.60 7.36
CA ALA A 266 11.25 6.88 7.06
C ALA A 266 11.05 7.13 5.56
N LEU A 267 9.81 7.01 5.11
CA LEU A 267 9.34 7.42 3.78
C LEU A 267 7.92 7.97 3.87
N ALA A 268 7.51 8.72 2.86
CA ALA A 268 6.16 9.23 2.73
C ALA A 268 5.50 8.67 1.45
N ILE A 269 4.19 8.40 1.52
CA ILE A 269 3.41 7.85 0.42
C ILE A 269 2.23 8.78 0.14
N PRO A 270 2.28 9.57 -0.94
CA PRO A 270 1.14 10.34 -1.41
C PRO A 270 -0.02 9.43 -1.81
N HIS A 271 -1.25 9.91 -1.60
CA HIS A 271 -2.48 9.22 -1.97
C HIS A 271 -3.59 10.21 -2.32
N ASN A 272 -4.64 9.72 -2.95
CA ASN A 272 -5.78 10.51 -3.41
C ASN A 272 -5.38 11.74 -4.24
N GLY A 273 -4.53 11.51 -5.23
CA GLY A 273 -4.27 12.49 -6.30
C GLY A 273 -5.56 12.90 -6.98
N ASN A 274 -6.47 11.94 -7.18
CA ASN A 274 -7.81 12.13 -7.72
C ASN A 274 -8.73 13.09 -6.93
N LEU A 275 -8.35 13.52 -5.75
CA LEU A 275 -9.08 14.49 -4.91
C LEU A 275 -8.27 15.77 -4.66
N SER A 276 -7.18 15.98 -5.42
CA SER A 276 -6.22 17.07 -5.23
C SER A 276 -6.51 18.32 -6.07
N ASN A 277 -7.46 18.26 -7.00
CA ASN A 277 -7.69 19.30 -8.00
C ASN A 277 -6.38 19.75 -8.70
N GLY A 278 -5.59 18.75 -9.14
CA GLY A 278 -4.36 18.94 -9.89
C GLY A 278 -3.11 19.28 -9.08
N LEU A 279 -3.18 19.28 -7.75
CA LEU A 279 -2.02 19.66 -6.92
C LEU A 279 -1.05 18.51 -6.65
N MET A 280 -1.50 17.26 -6.70
CA MET A 280 -0.67 16.11 -6.29
C MET A 280 0.56 15.93 -7.18
N PHE A 281 0.39 16.01 -8.49
CA PHE A 281 1.46 15.85 -9.48
C PHE A 281 1.64 17.11 -10.33
N SER A 282 1.67 18.27 -9.66
CA SER A 282 1.85 19.56 -10.32
C SER A 282 3.21 19.66 -11.02
N ASP A 283 3.28 20.41 -12.11
CA ASP A 283 4.52 20.85 -12.77
C ASP A 283 5.21 22.03 -12.06
N SER A 284 4.59 22.52 -10.98
CA SER A 284 5.01 23.67 -10.19
C SER A 284 5.10 23.30 -8.72
N MET A 285 6.00 23.97 -8.00
CA MET A 285 6.09 23.86 -6.54
C MET A 285 4.89 24.55 -5.86
N PRO A 286 4.55 24.23 -4.60
CA PRO A 286 3.49 24.93 -3.87
C PRO A 286 3.65 26.46 -3.80
N SER A 287 4.87 26.95 -3.92
CA SER A 287 5.16 28.40 -4.06
C SER A 287 4.66 29.03 -5.36
N GLY A 288 4.24 28.23 -6.34
CA GLY A 288 3.90 28.65 -7.70
C GLY A 288 5.10 28.78 -8.64
N GLU A 289 6.31 28.51 -8.17
CA GLU A 289 7.50 28.47 -9.01
C GLU A 289 7.60 27.11 -9.71
N LYS A 290 8.28 27.06 -10.86
CA LYS A 290 8.52 25.80 -11.56
C LYS A 290 9.35 24.83 -10.71
N ILE A 291 9.06 23.54 -10.84
CA ILE A 291 9.85 22.48 -10.22
C ILE A 291 11.33 22.65 -10.59
N THR A 292 12.19 22.61 -9.58
CA THR A 292 13.64 22.60 -9.75
C THR A 292 14.20 21.18 -9.70
N ARG A 293 15.41 20.99 -10.21
CA ARG A 293 16.11 19.71 -10.08
C ARG A 293 16.25 19.28 -8.62
N ALA A 294 16.60 20.19 -7.72
CA ALA A 294 16.76 19.92 -6.30
C ALA A 294 15.45 19.46 -5.64
N TYR A 295 14.33 20.09 -5.98
CA TYR A 295 13.01 19.67 -5.54
C TYR A 295 12.66 18.25 -6.05
N ALA A 296 12.91 17.99 -7.34
CA ALA A 296 12.64 16.70 -7.96
C ALA A 296 13.46 15.56 -7.30
N GLU A 297 14.75 15.78 -7.05
CA GLU A 297 15.63 14.83 -6.36
C GLU A 297 15.17 14.59 -4.91
N LYS A 298 14.75 15.65 -4.19
CA LYS A 298 14.25 15.58 -2.81
C LYS A 298 12.94 14.81 -2.75
N ARG A 299 11.98 15.11 -3.64
CA ARG A 299 10.71 14.38 -3.73
C ARG A 299 10.93 12.90 -3.99
N ASN A 300 11.73 12.55 -4.98
CA ASN A 300 12.03 11.17 -5.34
C ASN A 300 12.69 10.37 -4.20
N ARG A 301 13.45 11.03 -3.32
CA ARG A 301 14.02 10.40 -2.13
C ARG A 301 12.96 10.03 -1.10
N TRP A 302 12.02 10.94 -0.82
CA TRP A 302 11.08 10.81 0.29
C TRP A 302 9.77 10.16 -0.12
N GLU A 303 9.36 10.31 -1.40
CA GLU A 303 8.13 9.77 -1.96
C GLU A 303 8.44 8.71 -3.05
N PRO A 304 9.05 7.56 -2.68
CA PRO A 304 9.39 6.52 -3.66
C PRO A 304 8.16 5.75 -4.17
N LEU A 305 7.01 5.90 -3.53
CA LEU A 305 5.77 5.19 -3.81
C LEU A 305 4.60 6.17 -3.97
N HIS A 306 3.55 5.68 -4.64
CA HIS A 306 2.24 6.30 -4.69
C HIS A 306 1.16 5.24 -4.46
N GLU A 307 0.14 5.56 -3.66
CA GLU A 307 -1.02 4.72 -3.43
C GLU A 307 -2.06 4.99 -4.51
N VAL A 308 -2.21 4.05 -5.46
CA VAL A 308 -3.02 4.24 -6.66
C VAL A 308 -4.45 3.73 -6.55
N THR A 309 -4.77 2.98 -5.48
CA THR A 309 -6.10 2.41 -5.30
C THR A 309 -6.41 2.22 -3.82
N GLN A 310 -7.60 2.65 -3.43
CA GLN A 310 -8.15 2.56 -2.08
C GLN A 310 -9.67 2.77 -2.11
N ILE A 311 -10.33 2.86 -0.95
CA ILE A 311 -11.80 3.06 -0.84
C ILE A 311 -12.29 4.29 -1.64
N LYS A 312 -11.52 5.39 -1.69
CA LYS A 312 -11.86 6.61 -2.43
C LYS A 312 -11.51 6.53 -3.93
N GLY A 313 -11.58 5.33 -4.51
CA GLY A 313 -11.43 5.08 -5.94
C GLY A 313 -10.04 4.65 -6.38
N ASP A 314 -9.91 4.43 -7.68
CA ASP A 314 -8.67 4.08 -8.36
C ASP A 314 -8.12 5.28 -9.13
N GLU A 315 -6.82 5.49 -9.07
CA GLU A 315 -6.12 6.61 -9.72
C GLU A 315 -4.98 6.13 -10.64
N GLU A 316 -5.07 4.90 -11.15
CA GLU A 316 -4.09 4.42 -12.15
C GLU A 316 -4.17 5.26 -13.43
N ALA A 317 -5.36 5.38 -14.01
CA ALA A 317 -5.61 6.05 -15.27
C ALA A 317 -7.01 6.68 -15.31
N HIS A 318 -7.24 7.60 -16.27
CA HIS A 318 -8.53 8.24 -16.49
C HIS A 318 -8.91 8.18 -17.98
N PRO A 319 -10.21 7.95 -18.33
CA PRO A 319 -10.65 7.83 -19.73
C PRO A 319 -10.30 9.00 -20.63
N LEU A 320 -10.34 10.23 -20.12
CA LEU A 320 -9.94 11.42 -20.89
C LEU A 320 -8.45 11.46 -21.21
N LEU A 321 -7.61 10.85 -20.37
CA LEU A 321 -6.15 10.87 -20.49
C LEU A 321 -5.62 9.65 -21.22
N SER A 322 -6.38 8.55 -21.19
CA SER A 322 -6.03 7.24 -21.74
C SER A 322 -7.20 6.65 -22.54
N PRO A 323 -7.67 7.30 -23.62
CA PRO A 323 -8.89 6.90 -24.33
C PRO A 323 -8.79 5.55 -25.04
N GLU A 324 -7.58 5.03 -25.24
CA GLU A 324 -7.34 3.70 -25.83
C GLU A 324 -7.34 2.58 -24.76
N ASP A 325 -7.52 2.92 -23.49
CA ASP A 325 -7.54 1.96 -22.38
C ASP A 325 -8.98 1.59 -22.00
N GLU A 326 -9.39 0.35 -22.30
CA GLU A 326 -10.72 -0.17 -21.98
C GLU A 326 -11.02 -0.32 -20.48
N PHE A 327 -10.02 -0.09 -19.59
CA PHE A 327 -10.12 -0.19 -18.13
C PHE A 327 -9.78 1.11 -17.41
N ALA A 328 -9.65 2.21 -18.15
CA ALA A 328 -9.30 3.50 -17.55
C ALA A 328 -10.40 4.11 -16.67
N ASP A 329 -11.64 3.61 -16.77
CA ASP A 329 -12.81 4.04 -15.99
C ASP A 329 -13.07 3.19 -14.74
N PHE A 330 -12.13 2.30 -14.38
CA PHE A 330 -12.29 1.44 -13.20
C PHE A 330 -12.32 2.26 -11.91
N GLU A 331 -13.46 2.22 -11.19
CA GLU A 331 -13.68 2.86 -9.88
C GLU A 331 -13.21 4.33 -9.79
N THR A 332 -13.35 5.09 -10.87
CA THR A 332 -12.87 6.48 -11.00
C THR A 332 -13.69 7.44 -10.14
N TRP A 333 -13.00 8.32 -9.38
CA TRP A 333 -13.60 9.45 -8.67
C TRP A 333 -13.07 10.76 -9.25
N ASP A 334 -13.92 11.47 -9.99
CA ASP A 334 -13.59 12.70 -10.73
C ASP A 334 -14.60 13.84 -10.54
N THR A 335 -15.37 13.80 -9.44
CA THR A 335 -16.47 14.76 -9.19
C THR A 335 -15.98 16.03 -8.52
N SER A 336 -15.25 15.93 -7.41
CA SER A 336 -14.88 17.07 -6.57
C SER A 336 -13.51 16.87 -5.88
N ASN A 337 -13.05 17.92 -5.19
CA ASN A 337 -11.93 17.79 -4.25
C ASN A 337 -12.36 17.04 -2.97
N ILE A 338 -11.40 16.72 -2.08
CA ILE A 338 -11.66 15.95 -0.85
C ILE A 338 -12.64 16.63 0.12
N ALA A 339 -12.71 17.95 0.09
CA ALA A 339 -13.66 18.71 0.92
C ALA A 339 -15.06 18.86 0.32
N GLY A 340 -15.32 18.33 -0.89
CA GLY A 340 -16.59 18.54 -1.60
C GLY A 340 -16.89 20.02 -1.87
N SER A 341 -15.89 20.86 -1.97
CA SER A 341 -16.02 22.32 -2.03
C SER A 341 -15.76 22.92 -3.41
N ALA A 342 -15.15 22.17 -4.31
CA ALA A 342 -14.83 22.61 -5.66
C ALA A 342 -14.94 21.45 -6.66
N PRO A 343 -15.54 21.69 -7.85
CA PRO A 343 -15.62 20.69 -8.90
C PRO A 343 -14.27 20.44 -9.57
N LYS A 344 -14.15 19.29 -10.23
CA LYS A 344 -13.05 18.99 -11.15
C LYS A 344 -13.13 19.83 -12.41
N GLN A 345 -11.96 20.10 -12.99
CA GLN A 345 -11.80 20.61 -14.34
C GLN A 345 -10.91 19.65 -15.12
N ASP A 346 -11.16 19.50 -16.43
CA ASP A 346 -10.45 18.51 -17.26
C ASP A 346 -8.92 18.69 -17.21
N GLU A 347 -8.44 19.94 -17.10
CA GLU A 347 -7.01 20.27 -17.03
C GLU A 347 -6.34 19.85 -15.71
N MET A 348 -7.12 19.58 -14.67
CA MET A 348 -6.59 19.10 -13.39
C MET A 348 -6.23 17.62 -13.45
N LEU A 349 -6.95 16.84 -14.27
CA LEU A 349 -6.86 15.38 -14.30
C LEU A 349 -5.46 14.88 -14.67
N GLU A 350 -4.75 15.56 -15.55
CA GLU A 350 -3.39 15.16 -15.93
C GLU A 350 -2.39 15.20 -14.76
N HIS A 351 -2.71 15.95 -13.71
CA HIS A 351 -1.93 16.11 -12.49
C HIS A 351 -2.46 15.30 -11.30
N GLU A 352 -3.36 14.34 -11.54
CA GLU A 352 -4.06 13.58 -10.51
C GLU A 352 -3.86 12.07 -10.62
N TYR A 353 -3.67 11.55 -11.82
CA TYR A 353 -3.59 10.13 -12.10
C TYR A 353 -2.16 9.63 -12.29
N ALA A 354 -1.86 8.45 -11.74
CA ALA A 354 -0.50 7.89 -11.67
C ALA A 354 0.16 7.75 -13.04
N ARG A 355 -0.55 7.25 -14.07
CA ARG A 355 0.01 7.09 -15.41
C ARG A 355 0.40 8.43 -16.03
N SER A 356 -0.43 9.46 -15.85
CA SER A 356 -0.12 10.81 -16.31
C SER A 356 1.06 11.40 -15.56
N ALA A 357 1.13 11.19 -14.24
CA ALA A 357 2.26 11.61 -13.42
C ALA A 357 3.57 10.94 -13.85
N LEU A 358 3.55 9.65 -14.17
CA LEU A 358 4.73 8.94 -14.70
C LEU A 358 5.18 9.54 -16.05
N LYS A 359 4.23 9.92 -16.94
CA LYS A 359 4.53 10.61 -18.20
C LYS A 359 5.13 12.00 -17.96
N LEU A 360 4.50 12.79 -17.09
CA LEU A 360 5.01 14.11 -16.70
C LEU A 360 6.40 13.99 -16.05
N GLY A 361 6.63 12.94 -15.27
CA GLY A 361 7.94 12.65 -14.69
C GLY A 361 9.02 12.42 -15.74
N LEU A 362 8.72 11.76 -16.87
CA LEU A 362 9.66 11.64 -17.99
C LEU A 362 9.94 12.98 -18.65
N GLU A 363 8.92 13.83 -18.86
CA GLU A 363 9.07 15.16 -19.45
C GLU A 363 9.93 16.06 -18.56
N LEU A 364 9.64 16.13 -17.27
CA LEU A 364 10.43 16.88 -16.30
C LEU A 364 11.86 16.31 -16.16
N GLY A 365 12.00 14.98 -16.22
CA GLY A 365 13.30 14.30 -16.20
C GLY A 365 14.16 14.70 -17.39
N HIS A 366 13.57 14.82 -18.57
CA HIS A 366 14.24 15.31 -19.78
C HIS A 366 14.73 16.75 -19.63
N ASP A 367 13.87 17.63 -19.09
CA ASP A 367 14.15 19.06 -19.01
C ASP A 367 15.10 19.43 -17.84
N LEU A 368 14.92 18.78 -16.68
CA LEU A 368 15.61 19.09 -15.43
C LEU A 368 16.82 18.19 -15.17
N GLY A 369 16.88 17.02 -15.84
CA GLY A 369 17.84 15.96 -15.51
C GLY A 369 17.53 15.22 -14.20
N ALA A 370 16.29 15.36 -13.67
CA ALA A 370 15.78 14.63 -12.51
C ALA A 370 14.27 14.46 -12.65
N ASN A 371 13.78 13.23 -12.41
CA ASN A 371 12.35 12.88 -12.50
C ASN A 371 11.72 12.89 -11.11
N PRO A 372 10.79 13.81 -10.78
CA PRO A 372 10.14 13.88 -9.47
C PRO A 372 9.07 12.80 -9.26
N TYR A 373 8.61 12.14 -10.32
CA TYR A 373 7.49 11.20 -10.32
C TYR A 373 7.91 9.78 -10.72
N LYS A 374 9.08 9.34 -10.24
CA LYS A 374 9.63 8.01 -10.46
C LYS A 374 9.27 7.07 -9.31
N PHE A 375 8.00 6.85 -9.10
CA PHE A 375 7.47 6.07 -7.98
C PHE A 375 7.06 4.64 -8.39
N GLY A 376 6.99 3.74 -7.40
CA GLY A 376 6.27 2.47 -7.48
C GLY A 376 4.82 2.64 -7.02
N MET A 377 3.93 1.74 -7.45
CA MET A 377 2.51 1.81 -7.14
C MET A 377 2.12 0.77 -6.08
N ILE A 378 1.36 1.19 -5.07
CA ILE A 378 0.78 0.34 -4.04
C ILE A 378 -0.72 0.59 -3.91
N GLY A 379 -1.43 -0.34 -3.27
CA GLY A 379 -2.82 -0.17 -2.84
C GLY A 379 -2.92 -0.22 -1.33
N ALA A 380 -3.95 0.38 -0.77
CA ALA A 380 -4.24 0.33 0.65
C ALA A 380 -5.75 0.46 0.91
N SER A 381 -6.20 0.43 2.17
CA SER A 381 -7.63 0.55 2.45
C SER A 381 -8.07 1.99 2.65
N ASP A 382 -7.33 2.79 3.36
CA ASP A 382 -7.77 4.07 3.89
C ASP A 382 -9.09 3.94 4.69
N THR A 383 -9.22 2.79 5.36
CA THR A 383 -10.41 2.54 6.19
C THR A 383 -10.40 3.43 7.43
N HIS A 384 -11.57 3.94 7.79
CA HIS A 384 -11.80 4.69 9.02
C HIS A 384 -12.70 3.93 9.98
N THR A 385 -12.83 2.60 9.78
CA THR A 385 -13.59 1.72 10.67
C THR A 385 -12.70 0.87 11.58
N ALA A 386 -11.36 0.99 11.45
CA ALA A 386 -10.37 0.09 12.02
C ALA A 386 -10.50 -1.38 11.51
N LEU A 387 -11.06 -1.56 10.32
CA LEU A 387 -11.31 -2.86 9.69
C LEU A 387 -10.76 -2.87 8.26
N SER A 388 -9.56 -3.40 8.04
CA SER A 388 -8.94 -3.53 6.71
C SER A 388 -9.64 -4.62 5.88
N THR A 389 -10.90 -4.37 5.49
CA THR A 389 -11.67 -5.24 4.59
C THR A 389 -11.46 -4.82 3.14
N THR A 390 -11.12 -5.77 2.27
CA THR A 390 -10.77 -5.50 0.87
C THR A 390 -11.43 -6.46 -0.11
N ARG A 391 -12.40 -7.26 0.36
CA ARG A 391 -13.14 -8.18 -0.46
C ARG A 391 -14.54 -7.66 -0.71
N GLU A 392 -15.02 -7.82 -1.90
CA GLU A 392 -16.36 -7.39 -2.32
C GLU A 392 -17.48 -8.06 -1.47
N ASP A 393 -17.29 -9.31 -1.06
CA ASP A 393 -18.25 -10.07 -0.24
C ASP A 393 -18.09 -9.86 1.28
N ASN A 394 -17.17 -9.00 1.70
CA ASN A 394 -16.90 -8.70 3.12
C ASN A 394 -16.40 -7.25 3.28
N PHE A 395 -17.06 -6.30 2.64
CA PHE A 395 -16.67 -4.89 2.66
C PHE A 395 -17.40 -4.12 3.75
N PHE A 396 -16.65 -3.50 4.67
CA PHE A 396 -17.18 -2.76 5.82
C PHE A 396 -17.17 -1.23 5.64
N GLY A 397 -16.96 -0.75 4.40
CA GLY A 397 -17.03 0.67 4.08
C GLY A 397 -15.89 1.51 4.64
N LYS A 398 -15.96 2.82 4.42
CA LYS A 398 -14.97 3.78 4.89
C LYS A 398 -15.19 4.23 6.32
N TYR A 399 -16.41 4.56 6.71
CA TYR A 399 -16.79 5.10 8.02
C TYR A 399 -17.77 4.19 8.75
N GLN A 400 -17.98 4.43 10.04
CA GLN A 400 -18.96 3.68 10.84
C GLN A 400 -20.36 3.67 10.20
N HIS A 401 -20.82 4.77 9.63
CA HIS A 401 -22.14 4.87 9.00
C HIS A 401 -22.21 4.21 7.62
N THR A 402 -21.08 3.81 7.02
CA THR A 402 -21.03 3.04 5.76
C THR A 402 -20.76 1.55 6.01
N GLU A 403 -20.70 1.10 7.28
CA GLU A 403 -20.66 -0.33 7.60
C GLU A 403 -21.93 -1.03 7.10
N PRO A 404 -21.91 -2.37 6.90
CA PRO A 404 -23.04 -3.10 6.32
C PRO A 404 -24.38 -2.78 7.00
N SER A 405 -25.29 -2.24 6.23
CA SER A 405 -26.66 -1.91 6.63
C SER A 405 -27.56 -1.87 5.38
N PRO A 406 -28.90 -2.04 5.53
CA PRO A 406 -29.82 -2.04 4.38
C PRO A 406 -29.78 -0.76 3.53
N ASP A 407 -29.41 0.36 4.12
CA ASP A 407 -29.50 1.69 3.50
C ASP A 407 -28.13 2.35 3.24
N ARG A 408 -26.99 1.66 3.52
CA ARG A 408 -25.65 2.28 3.43
C ARG A 408 -25.32 2.85 2.05
N HIS A 409 -25.86 2.25 0.98
CA HIS A 409 -25.60 2.67 -0.40
C HIS A 409 -26.15 4.07 -0.73
N ASN A 410 -27.08 4.58 0.06
CA ASN A 410 -27.67 5.93 -0.08
C ASN A 410 -26.91 7.00 0.73
N GLY A 411 -25.91 6.61 1.53
CA GLY A 411 -25.10 7.53 2.32
C GLY A 411 -24.18 8.39 1.47
N GLU A 412 -23.57 9.38 2.10
CA GLU A 412 -22.55 10.26 1.50
C GLU A 412 -21.21 9.98 2.16
N VAL A 413 -20.17 9.73 1.34
CA VAL A 413 -18.79 9.60 1.81
C VAL A 413 -18.12 10.98 1.84
N ILE A 414 -18.33 11.77 0.78
CA ILE A 414 -17.93 13.18 0.76
C ILE A 414 -19.22 14.01 0.69
N PRO A 415 -19.67 14.57 1.83
CA PRO A 415 -20.82 15.46 1.84
C PRO A 415 -20.46 16.81 1.23
N ALA A 416 -21.38 17.39 0.47
CA ALA A 416 -21.21 18.72 -0.10
C ALA A 416 -22.52 19.52 -0.03
N SER A 417 -22.39 20.84 0.10
CA SER A 417 -23.55 21.75 0.05
C SER A 417 -24.18 21.77 -1.35
N ASP A 418 -23.35 21.67 -2.39
CA ASP A 418 -23.77 21.45 -3.77
C ASP A 418 -23.98 19.95 -4.01
N PRO A 419 -25.20 19.50 -4.34
CA PRO A 419 -25.48 18.10 -4.59
C PRO A 419 -24.62 17.48 -5.72
N ASP A 420 -24.21 18.28 -6.69
CA ASP A 420 -23.41 17.82 -7.84
C ASP A 420 -21.94 17.53 -7.46
N LEU A 421 -21.51 17.96 -6.27
CA LEU A 421 -20.16 17.70 -5.75
C LEU A 421 -20.07 16.54 -4.75
N ARG A 422 -21.23 15.94 -4.41
CA ARG A 422 -21.30 14.84 -3.45
C ARG A 422 -20.74 13.55 -4.02
N ILE A 423 -20.09 12.78 -3.18
CA ILE A 423 -19.70 11.40 -3.49
C ILE A 423 -20.47 10.47 -2.56
N LEU A 424 -21.22 9.54 -3.16
CA LEU A 424 -22.10 8.62 -2.45
C LEU A 424 -21.31 7.38 -1.98
N THR A 425 -21.81 6.74 -0.92
CA THR A 425 -21.27 5.46 -0.43
C THR A 425 -21.25 4.39 -1.52
N SER A 426 -22.25 4.35 -2.41
CA SER A 426 -22.29 3.40 -3.53
C SER A 426 -21.10 3.53 -4.50
N GLN A 427 -20.37 4.64 -4.45
CA GLN A 427 -19.17 4.87 -5.27
C GLN A 427 -17.88 4.42 -4.58
N GLU A 428 -17.91 4.01 -3.29
CA GLU A 428 -16.73 3.43 -2.63
C GLU A 428 -16.26 2.18 -3.37
N SER A 429 -14.97 2.05 -3.63
CA SER A 429 -14.38 0.79 -4.06
C SER A 429 -14.19 -0.15 -2.85
N ALA A 430 -14.08 -1.46 -3.10
CA ALA A 430 -13.84 -2.41 -2.02
C ALA A 430 -12.40 -2.34 -1.46
N SER A 431 -11.66 -1.28 -1.78
CA SER A 431 -10.33 -1.03 -1.24
C SER A 431 -9.19 -1.76 -1.96
N GLY A 432 -7.97 -1.56 -1.49
CA GLY A 432 -6.75 -2.11 -2.07
C GLY A 432 -5.80 -2.75 -1.05
N LEU A 433 -4.76 -3.40 -1.53
CA LEU A 433 -3.68 -3.96 -0.73
C LEU A 433 -2.32 -3.60 -1.31
N SER A 434 -1.35 -3.39 -0.43
CA SER A 434 0.07 -3.40 -0.76
C SER A 434 0.58 -4.83 -0.84
N ALA A 435 1.12 -5.22 -1.98
CA ALA A 435 1.85 -6.46 -2.16
C ALA A 435 3.36 -6.16 -2.22
N VAL A 436 4.14 -6.79 -1.35
CA VAL A 436 5.54 -6.45 -1.11
C VAL A 436 6.41 -7.69 -1.29
N TRP A 437 7.36 -7.66 -2.23
CA TRP A 437 8.35 -8.73 -2.37
C TRP A 437 9.47 -8.57 -1.34
N ALA A 438 9.52 -9.47 -0.38
CA ALA A 438 10.47 -9.43 0.72
C ALA A 438 11.17 -10.79 0.91
N ARG A 439 12.32 -10.78 1.60
CA ARG A 439 13.02 -12.01 1.99
C ARG A 439 12.33 -12.71 3.16
N GLU A 440 11.76 -11.90 4.06
CA GLU A 440 11.13 -12.37 5.29
C GLU A 440 10.07 -11.34 5.74
N ASN A 441 9.16 -11.77 6.61
CA ASN A 441 8.17 -10.89 7.19
C ASN A 441 8.77 -10.19 8.43
N THR A 442 9.49 -9.10 8.19
CA THR A 442 10.02 -8.20 9.21
C THR A 442 9.86 -6.75 8.78
N ARG A 443 9.78 -5.81 9.72
CA ARG A 443 9.71 -4.36 9.45
C ARG A 443 10.80 -3.93 8.47
N GLU A 444 12.03 -4.33 8.74
CA GLU A 444 13.19 -3.98 7.92
C GLU A 444 13.05 -4.50 6.48
N ALA A 445 12.70 -5.78 6.31
CA ALA A 445 12.60 -6.37 4.98
C ALA A 445 11.44 -5.75 4.17
N ILE A 446 10.30 -5.47 4.80
CA ILE A 446 9.15 -4.79 4.20
C ILE A 446 9.52 -3.35 3.83
N PHE A 447 10.07 -2.57 4.75
CA PHE A 447 10.46 -1.18 4.50
C PHE A 447 11.50 -1.08 3.37
N ASN A 448 12.50 -1.96 3.36
CA ASN A 448 13.49 -2.00 2.30
C ASN A 448 12.87 -2.33 0.94
N ALA A 449 11.84 -3.19 0.89
CA ALA A 449 11.10 -3.48 -0.33
C ALA A 449 10.27 -2.28 -0.81
N LEU A 450 9.58 -1.59 0.10
CA LEU A 450 8.88 -0.34 -0.17
C LEU A 450 9.85 0.71 -0.76
N LYS A 451 11.00 0.90 -0.11
CA LYS A 451 12.02 1.87 -0.53
C LYS A 451 12.62 1.58 -1.91
N ARG A 452 12.86 0.31 -2.25
CA ARG A 452 13.36 -0.08 -3.58
C ARG A 452 12.25 -0.31 -4.61
N LYS A 453 10.97 -0.07 -4.24
CA LYS A 453 9.79 -0.17 -5.11
C LYS A 453 9.51 -1.58 -5.64
N GLU A 454 9.96 -2.61 -4.94
CA GLU A 454 9.68 -4.00 -5.30
C GLU A 454 8.32 -4.44 -4.75
N VAL A 455 7.29 -3.75 -5.24
CA VAL A 455 5.91 -3.76 -4.75
C VAL A 455 4.92 -3.68 -5.90
N TYR A 456 3.67 -3.99 -5.63
CA TYR A 456 2.56 -3.70 -6.54
C TYR A 456 1.25 -3.50 -5.78
N ALA A 457 0.32 -2.77 -6.39
CA ALA A 457 -1.03 -2.59 -5.91
C ALA A 457 -1.91 -3.79 -6.28
N THR A 458 -2.88 -4.12 -5.45
CA THR A 458 -4.04 -4.93 -5.85
C THR A 458 -5.32 -4.23 -5.43
N THR A 459 -6.43 -4.51 -6.12
CA THR A 459 -7.77 -4.03 -5.77
C THR A 459 -8.48 -4.99 -4.80
N GLY A 460 -7.74 -5.50 -3.80
CA GLY A 460 -8.26 -6.35 -2.72
C GLY A 460 -7.93 -7.83 -2.81
N THR A 461 -7.65 -8.34 -3.99
CA THR A 461 -7.21 -9.73 -4.22
C THR A 461 -5.76 -9.93 -3.79
N ARG A 462 -5.38 -11.18 -3.48
CA ARG A 462 -3.98 -11.56 -3.19
C ARG A 462 -3.34 -12.33 -4.35
N LEU A 463 -3.66 -11.92 -5.58
CA LEU A 463 -3.00 -12.46 -6.75
C LEU A 463 -1.48 -12.17 -6.69
N ARG A 464 -0.67 -13.08 -7.23
CA ARG A 464 0.79 -12.94 -7.20
C ARG A 464 1.30 -12.57 -8.58
N VAL A 465 2.06 -11.48 -8.65
CA VAL A 465 2.71 -11.02 -9.89
C VAL A 465 4.20 -10.93 -9.68
N ARG A 466 4.97 -11.55 -10.57
CA ARG A 466 6.42 -11.44 -10.59
C ARG A 466 6.88 -10.97 -11.96
N VAL A 467 7.70 -9.93 -11.98
CA VAL A 467 8.20 -9.32 -13.20
C VAL A 467 9.72 -9.16 -13.11
N PHE A 468 10.41 -9.58 -14.16
CA PHE A 468 11.80 -9.23 -14.39
C PHE A 468 11.95 -8.64 -15.79
N ALA A 469 12.78 -7.63 -15.93
CA ALA A 469 13.19 -7.06 -17.21
C ALA A 469 14.70 -7.23 -17.43
N GLY A 470 15.11 -7.55 -18.66
CA GLY A 470 16.50 -7.76 -19.00
C GLY A 470 16.73 -7.68 -20.50
N TRP A 471 17.97 -7.81 -20.92
CA TRP A 471 18.31 -7.74 -22.35
C TRP A 471 18.40 -9.12 -23.01
N GLU A 472 18.71 -10.16 -22.25
CA GLU A 472 19.07 -11.49 -22.76
C GLU A 472 18.07 -12.59 -22.36
N PHE A 473 16.92 -12.24 -21.79
CA PHE A 473 15.91 -13.22 -21.44
C PHE A 473 15.33 -13.91 -22.68
N GLU A 474 15.13 -15.24 -22.56
CA GLU A 474 14.55 -16.09 -23.61
C GLU A 474 13.23 -16.72 -23.13
N ALA A 475 12.42 -17.19 -24.07
CA ALA A 475 11.10 -17.75 -23.75
C ALA A 475 11.18 -18.97 -22.81
N ASP A 476 12.22 -19.77 -22.92
CA ASP A 476 12.43 -20.97 -22.10
C ASP A 476 12.75 -20.61 -20.64
N ASP A 477 13.24 -19.41 -20.37
CA ASP A 477 13.52 -18.92 -19.02
C ASP A 477 12.24 -18.78 -18.19
N LEU A 478 11.10 -18.59 -18.84
CA LEU A 478 9.81 -18.57 -18.18
C LEU A 478 9.49 -19.88 -17.44
N SER A 479 10.04 -21.00 -17.89
CA SER A 479 9.77 -22.33 -17.32
C SER A 479 10.83 -22.81 -16.33
N ARG A 480 11.84 -21.99 -16.03
CA ARG A 480 12.94 -22.34 -15.13
C ARG A 480 12.45 -22.62 -13.71
N HIS A 481 13.02 -23.62 -13.07
CA HIS A 481 12.80 -23.91 -11.64
C HIS A 481 13.46 -22.87 -10.72
N ASP A 482 14.58 -22.27 -11.17
CA ASP A 482 15.33 -21.21 -10.50
C ASP A 482 14.94 -19.81 -11.03
N PHE A 483 13.70 -19.63 -11.50
CA PHE A 483 13.18 -18.43 -12.15
C PHE A 483 13.52 -17.14 -11.41
N THR A 484 13.30 -17.12 -10.10
CA THR A 484 13.53 -15.92 -9.27
C THR A 484 15.02 -15.57 -9.20
N GLU A 485 15.88 -16.55 -8.89
CA GLU A 485 17.32 -16.36 -8.85
C GLU A 485 17.88 -15.94 -10.20
N TYR A 486 17.42 -16.60 -11.27
CA TYR A 486 17.82 -16.28 -12.63
C TYR A 486 17.41 -14.86 -13.03
N GLY A 487 16.20 -14.44 -12.68
CA GLY A 487 15.69 -13.10 -12.93
C GLY A 487 16.53 -12.01 -12.28
N TYR A 488 16.91 -12.18 -11.01
CA TYR A 488 17.80 -11.23 -10.32
C TYR A 488 19.23 -11.20 -10.88
N ARG A 489 19.73 -12.36 -11.31
CA ARG A 489 21.11 -12.45 -11.82
C ARG A 489 21.26 -11.83 -13.20
N ASN A 490 20.24 -11.91 -14.05
CA ASN A 490 20.31 -11.55 -15.46
C ASN A 490 19.44 -10.36 -15.85
N GLY A 491 18.77 -9.74 -14.89
CA GLY A 491 17.90 -8.60 -15.13
C GLY A 491 17.61 -7.80 -13.87
N VAL A 492 16.56 -6.99 -13.92
CA VAL A 492 16.08 -6.19 -12.80
C VAL A 492 14.64 -6.60 -12.44
N PRO A 493 14.27 -6.62 -11.15
CA PRO A 493 12.89 -6.85 -10.73
C PRO A 493 12.03 -5.61 -10.98
N MET A 494 10.70 -5.72 -10.72
CA MET A 494 9.80 -4.56 -10.65
C MET A 494 10.38 -3.50 -9.70
N GLY A 495 10.18 -2.22 -10.01
CA GLY A 495 10.75 -1.08 -9.27
C GLY A 495 12.19 -0.73 -9.65
N GLY A 496 12.90 -1.62 -10.36
CA GLY A 496 14.26 -1.41 -10.81
C GLY A 496 14.40 -0.63 -12.10
N ASP A 497 15.62 -0.18 -12.40
CA ASP A 497 16.00 0.51 -13.62
C ASP A 497 16.81 -0.41 -14.51
N LEU A 498 16.37 -0.59 -15.75
CA LEU A 498 17.14 -1.28 -16.76
C LEU A 498 18.08 -0.28 -17.44
N SER A 499 19.38 -0.44 -17.21
CA SER A 499 20.40 0.47 -17.73
C SER A 499 20.61 0.32 -19.25
N SER A 500 21.34 1.26 -19.80
CA SER A 500 21.68 1.48 -21.22
C SER A 500 21.56 0.26 -22.12
N ALA A 501 20.69 0.34 -23.11
CA ALA A 501 20.44 -0.74 -24.04
C ALA A 501 21.71 -1.17 -24.79
N PRO A 502 21.99 -2.47 -24.88
CA PRO A 502 22.94 -2.98 -25.84
C PRO A 502 22.50 -2.59 -27.28
N ARG A 503 23.45 -2.53 -28.20
CA ARG A 503 23.14 -2.17 -29.58
C ARG A 503 22.17 -3.20 -30.18
N ASP A 504 21.07 -2.69 -30.77
CA ASP A 504 20.07 -3.47 -31.50
C ASP A 504 19.31 -4.53 -30.65
N GLN A 505 19.15 -4.29 -29.33
CA GLN A 505 18.34 -5.13 -28.46
C GLN A 505 17.23 -4.33 -27.81
N ALA A 506 16.01 -4.88 -27.81
CA ALA A 506 14.86 -4.37 -27.05
C ALA A 506 14.81 -5.03 -25.65
N PRO A 507 14.22 -4.36 -24.65
CA PRO A 507 14.03 -4.96 -23.34
C PRO A 507 13.06 -6.14 -23.42
N ARG A 508 13.42 -7.22 -22.72
CA ARG A 508 12.65 -8.45 -22.63
C ARG A 508 12.13 -8.64 -21.22
N PHE A 509 10.89 -9.02 -21.11
CA PHE A 509 10.20 -9.17 -19.85
C PHE A 509 9.82 -10.63 -19.62
N LEU A 510 10.11 -11.12 -18.43
CA LEU A 510 9.58 -12.37 -17.90
C LEU A 510 8.50 -12.04 -16.89
N ILE A 511 7.25 -12.41 -17.18
CA ILE A 511 6.10 -12.09 -16.33
C ILE A 511 5.40 -13.39 -15.95
N ARG A 512 5.18 -13.61 -14.66
CA ARG A 512 4.33 -14.67 -14.12
C ARG A 512 3.25 -14.07 -13.24
N ALA A 513 2.01 -14.51 -13.44
CA ALA A 513 0.87 -14.15 -12.61
C ALA A 513 0.14 -15.41 -12.16
N LEU A 514 -0.23 -15.47 -10.89
CA LEU A 514 -0.99 -16.55 -10.27
C LEU A 514 -2.19 -15.93 -9.55
N ARG A 515 -3.39 -16.45 -9.81
CA ARG A 515 -4.60 -15.96 -9.15
C ARG A 515 -4.53 -16.13 -7.63
N ASP A 516 -5.31 -15.35 -6.91
CA ASP A 516 -5.62 -15.63 -5.52
C ASP A 516 -6.36 -16.98 -5.41
N PRO A 517 -5.95 -17.92 -4.55
CA PRO A 517 -6.68 -19.18 -4.35
C PRO A 517 -8.16 -18.98 -4.01
N ASP A 518 -8.49 -17.91 -3.28
CA ASP A 518 -9.86 -17.56 -2.87
C ASP A 518 -10.54 -16.56 -3.83
N GLY A 519 -9.86 -16.17 -4.92
CA GLY A 519 -10.32 -15.17 -5.89
C GLY A 519 -10.68 -15.74 -7.26
N ALA A 520 -10.83 -14.83 -8.21
CA ALA A 520 -11.20 -15.12 -9.58
C ALA A 520 -10.01 -15.62 -10.43
N ASN A 521 -10.32 -16.34 -11.51
CA ASN A 521 -9.33 -16.68 -12.52
C ASN A 521 -8.86 -15.41 -13.25
N LEU A 522 -7.64 -15.47 -13.79
CA LEU A 522 -7.03 -14.38 -14.54
C LEU A 522 -7.62 -14.30 -15.96
N ASP A 523 -7.95 -13.10 -16.39
CA ASP A 523 -8.32 -12.80 -17.77
C ASP A 523 -7.07 -12.67 -18.64
N ARG A 524 -6.21 -11.70 -18.32
CA ARG A 524 -5.04 -11.35 -19.14
C ARG A 524 -3.94 -10.66 -18.34
N ILE A 525 -2.76 -10.57 -18.96
CA ILE A 525 -1.66 -9.71 -18.54
C ILE A 525 -1.49 -8.62 -19.59
N GLN A 526 -1.38 -7.38 -19.14
CA GLN A 526 -1.06 -6.21 -19.96
C GLN A 526 0.30 -5.64 -19.55
N VAL A 527 1.02 -5.11 -20.51
CA VAL A 527 2.17 -4.21 -20.30
C VAL A 527 1.77 -2.83 -20.77
N ILE A 528 1.88 -1.87 -19.90
CA ILE A 528 1.69 -0.46 -20.18
C ILE A 528 3.08 0.17 -20.33
N LYS A 529 3.32 0.76 -21.50
CA LYS A 529 4.54 1.50 -21.81
C LYS A 529 4.23 2.98 -21.89
N GLY A 530 5.02 3.80 -21.19
CA GLY A 530 5.09 5.25 -21.44
C GLY A 530 6.51 5.61 -21.89
N TRP A 531 6.63 6.53 -22.84
CA TRP A 531 7.93 6.97 -23.34
C TRP A 531 7.92 8.43 -23.75
N ILE A 532 9.10 9.01 -23.84
CA ILE A 532 9.28 10.39 -24.29
C ILE A 532 9.86 10.40 -25.71
N ASP A 533 9.30 11.22 -26.59
CA ASP A 533 9.81 11.40 -27.94
C ASP A 533 10.96 12.41 -27.98
N LYS A 534 11.56 12.58 -29.17
CA LYS A 534 12.69 13.51 -29.41
C LYS A 534 12.36 14.99 -29.20
N LYS A 535 11.08 15.33 -29.02
CA LYS A 535 10.61 16.69 -28.77
C LYS A 535 10.31 16.92 -27.28
N GLY A 536 10.59 15.91 -26.43
CA GLY A 536 10.28 15.97 -25.02
C GLY A 536 8.81 15.72 -24.69
N LYS A 537 8.01 15.16 -25.63
CA LYS A 537 6.59 14.85 -25.38
C LYS A 537 6.42 13.39 -25.00
N ALA A 538 5.66 13.14 -23.94
CA ALA A 538 5.33 11.80 -23.50
C ALA A 538 4.17 11.17 -24.30
N HIS A 539 4.23 9.85 -24.42
CA HIS A 539 3.28 8.99 -25.10
C HIS A 539 3.01 7.74 -24.25
N GLU A 540 1.95 7.01 -24.58
CA GLU A 540 1.67 5.73 -23.95
C GLU A 540 1.16 4.70 -24.95
N ARG A 541 1.32 3.42 -24.61
CA ARG A 541 0.71 2.30 -25.32
C ARG A 541 0.48 1.13 -24.38
N ILE A 542 -0.63 0.42 -24.59
CA ILE A 542 -1.04 -0.75 -23.82
C ILE A 542 -0.96 -1.97 -24.73
N TYR A 543 -0.30 -3.02 -24.24
CA TYR A 543 -0.15 -4.30 -24.92
C TYR A 543 -0.79 -5.40 -24.08
N ASP A 544 -1.74 -6.16 -24.62
CA ASP A 544 -2.07 -7.46 -24.08
C ASP A 544 -0.92 -8.43 -24.42
N VAL A 545 -0.29 -9.02 -23.41
CA VAL A 545 0.91 -9.85 -23.61
C VAL A 545 0.69 -11.33 -23.27
N ALA A 546 -0.38 -11.62 -22.51
CA ALA A 546 -0.91 -12.96 -22.31
C ALA A 546 -2.42 -12.88 -22.10
N VAL A 547 -3.16 -13.84 -22.63
CA VAL A 547 -4.61 -13.95 -22.47
C VAL A 547 -4.99 -15.39 -22.14
N SER A 548 -6.03 -15.56 -21.32
CA SER A 548 -6.51 -16.89 -20.93
C SER A 548 -7.33 -17.57 -22.03
N GLY A 549 -7.43 -18.90 -21.97
CA GLY A 549 -8.17 -19.72 -22.93
C GLY A 549 -7.54 -19.76 -24.32
N ASP A 550 -8.35 -20.03 -25.34
CA ASP A 550 -7.90 -20.11 -26.74
C ASP A 550 -7.92 -18.75 -27.46
N ARG A 551 -8.09 -17.66 -26.73
CA ARG A 551 -8.09 -16.29 -27.27
C ARG A 551 -6.73 -15.93 -27.86
N LYS A 552 -6.74 -15.01 -28.82
CA LYS A 552 -5.52 -14.59 -29.51
C LYS A 552 -5.32 -13.09 -29.42
N ILE A 553 -4.07 -12.70 -29.29
CA ILE A 553 -3.63 -11.32 -29.37
C ILE A 553 -3.43 -10.96 -30.86
N GLY A 554 -3.97 -9.82 -31.27
CA GLY A 554 -3.84 -9.31 -32.63
C GLY A 554 -2.47 -8.69 -32.88
N LYS A 555 -2.21 -8.31 -34.14
CA LYS A 555 -0.98 -7.59 -34.53
C LYS A 555 -0.89 -6.19 -33.92
N ASP A 556 -2.00 -5.65 -33.49
CA ASP A 556 -2.12 -4.38 -32.77
C ASP A 556 -1.73 -4.49 -31.30
N GLY A 557 -1.41 -5.71 -30.82
CA GLY A 557 -1.11 -5.97 -29.41
C GLY A 557 -2.34 -6.05 -28.51
N ARG A 558 -3.55 -6.24 -29.08
CA ARG A 558 -4.81 -6.30 -28.30
C ARG A 558 -5.50 -7.66 -28.44
N ALA A 559 -6.17 -8.08 -27.38
CA ALA A 559 -6.98 -9.30 -27.38
C ALA A 559 -8.12 -9.20 -28.40
N ARG A 560 -8.32 -10.24 -29.22
CA ARG A 560 -9.35 -10.24 -30.27
C ARG A 560 -10.76 -10.42 -29.74
N GLN A 561 -10.89 -10.99 -28.56
CA GLN A 561 -12.18 -11.35 -27.96
C GLN A 561 -12.14 -11.09 -26.46
N PRO A 562 -13.25 -10.62 -25.84
CA PRO A 562 -13.36 -10.52 -24.40
C PRO A 562 -13.32 -11.91 -23.74
N VAL A 563 -12.98 -11.98 -22.46
CA VAL A 563 -13.00 -13.23 -21.69
C VAL A 563 -14.44 -13.73 -21.44
N GLY A 564 -15.41 -12.82 -21.49
CA GLY A 564 -16.80 -13.07 -21.11
C GLY A 564 -17.03 -12.87 -19.61
N SER A 565 -18.22 -13.26 -19.14
CA SER A 565 -18.60 -13.14 -17.74
C SER A 565 -19.36 -14.38 -17.28
N THR A 566 -19.11 -14.82 -16.04
CA THR A 566 -19.84 -15.87 -15.34
C THR A 566 -20.62 -15.32 -14.14
N VAL A 567 -20.69 -14.00 -14.02
CA VAL A 567 -21.37 -13.32 -12.91
C VAL A 567 -22.87 -13.58 -12.96
N ASN A 568 -23.41 -14.00 -11.82
CA ASN A 568 -24.84 -14.05 -11.56
C ASN A 568 -25.20 -12.91 -10.60
N ILE A 569 -25.84 -11.87 -11.12
CA ILE A 569 -26.19 -10.65 -10.37
C ILE A 569 -27.21 -10.95 -9.28
N GLU A 570 -28.19 -11.86 -9.54
CA GLU A 570 -29.28 -12.16 -8.59
C GLU A 570 -28.77 -12.75 -7.26
N ASN A 571 -27.67 -13.50 -7.33
CA ASN A 571 -27.10 -14.21 -6.18
C ASN A 571 -25.70 -13.70 -5.81
N ALA A 572 -25.24 -12.62 -6.43
CA ALA A 572 -23.89 -12.06 -6.26
C ALA A 572 -22.78 -13.14 -6.32
N THR A 573 -22.85 -14.05 -7.30
CA THR A 573 -21.91 -15.16 -7.44
C THR A 573 -21.24 -15.15 -8.82
N TYR A 574 -20.12 -15.85 -8.93
CA TYR A 574 -19.43 -16.12 -10.19
C TYR A 574 -18.81 -17.53 -10.16
N THR A 575 -18.34 -18.01 -11.30
CA THR A 575 -17.62 -19.28 -11.39
C THR A 575 -16.31 -19.13 -12.13
N ASN A 576 -15.31 -19.92 -11.71
CA ASN A 576 -14.00 -20.00 -12.38
C ASN A 576 -14.00 -20.99 -13.57
N THR A 577 -15.08 -21.00 -14.39
CA THR A 577 -15.18 -21.84 -15.59
C THR A 577 -14.56 -21.21 -16.82
N ILE A 578 -14.22 -19.92 -16.75
CA ILE A 578 -13.44 -19.16 -17.73
C ILE A 578 -12.19 -18.57 -17.07
N GLY A 579 -11.32 -17.96 -17.83
CA GLY A 579 -10.05 -17.45 -17.30
C GLY A 579 -9.02 -18.57 -17.09
N ALA A 580 -7.90 -18.23 -16.46
CA ALA A 580 -6.82 -19.15 -16.14
C ALA A 580 -6.33 -18.96 -14.70
N ALA A 581 -5.95 -20.05 -14.02
CA ALA A 581 -5.38 -19.95 -12.67
C ALA A 581 -3.98 -19.31 -12.67
N MET A 582 -3.26 -19.46 -13.78
CA MET A 582 -1.91 -18.89 -13.96
C MET A 582 -1.76 -18.41 -15.40
N LEU A 583 -1.12 -17.25 -15.55
CA LEU A 583 -0.65 -16.73 -16.83
C LEU A 583 0.85 -16.43 -16.74
N GLY A 584 1.53 -16.56 -17.84
CA GLY A 584 2.94 -16.17 -17.93
C GLY A 584 3.32 -15.86 -19.36
N THR A 585 4.28 -14.98 -19.53
CA THR A 585 4.77 -14.56 -20.83
C THR A 585 6.23 -14.15 -20.79
N HIS A 586 6.93 -14.44 -21.88
CA HIS A 586 8.11 -13.73 -22.31
C HIS A 586 7.65 -12.72 -23.36
N TRP A 587 7.92 -11.44 -23.14
CA TRP A 587 7.52 -10.35 -24.03
C TRP A 587 8.71 -9.45 -24.31
N GLU A 588 8.92 -9.10 -25.57
CA GLU A 588 9.91 -8.16 -26.04
C GLU A 588 9.20 -6.93 -26.58
N ASP A 589 9.66 -5.72 -26.24
CA ASP A 589 9.02 -4.48 -26.71
C ASP A 589 9.18 -4.31 -28.22
N PRO A 590 8.08 -4.42 -29.00
CA PRO A 590 8.14 -4.33 -30.45
C PRO A 590 8.39 -2.91 -30.97
N ASP A 591 8.19 -1.91 -30.12
CA ASP A 591 8.27 -0.48 -30.48
C ASP A 591 9.40 0.22 -29.70
N PHE A 592 10.45 -0.52 -29.35
CA PHE A 592 11.58 0.03 -28.60
C PHE A 592 12.47 0.94 -29.45
N ASP A 593 12.77 2.15 -28.94
CA ASP A 593 13.81 3.02 -29.48
C ASP A 593 14.86 3.29 -28.37
N PRO A 594 16.12 2.84 -28.52
CA PRO A 594 17.17 3.00 -27.50
C PRO A 594 17.56 4.46 -27.22
N LYS A 595 16.96 5.43 -27.91
CA LYS A 595 17.17 6.87 -27.71
C LYS A 595 16.05 7.53 -26.92
N GLN A 596 15.08 6.75 -26.46
CA GLN A 596 13.92 7.23 -25.73
C GLN A 596 13.95 6.65 -24.32
N ASP A 597 13.81 7.52 -23.31
CA ASP A 597 13.51 7.08 -21.96
C ASP A 597 12.07 6.60 -21.90
N ALA A 598 11.85 5.49 -21.19
CA ALA A 598 10.55 4.86 -21.07
C ALA A 598 10.36 4.27 -19.66
N PHE A 599 9.11 4.19 -19.24
CA PHE A 599 8.69 3.33 -18.15
C PHE A 599 7.80 2.19 -18.66
N TYR A 600 7.78 1.11 -17.90
CA TYR A 600 6.89 -0.02 -18.11
C TYR A 600 6.28 -0.42 -16.77
N TYR A 601 5.00 -0.74 -16.77
CA TYR A 601 4.40 -1.46 -15.65
C TYR A 601 3.44 -2.53 -16.15
N VAL A 602 3.13 -3.48 -15.28
CA VAL A 602 2.28 -4.63 -15.60
C VAL A 602 0.94 -4.49 -14.90
N ARG A 603 -0.14 -4.72 -15.63
CA ARG A 603 -1.50 -4.86 -15.09
C ARG A 603 -1.99 -6.27 -15.34
N VAL A 604 -2.50 -6.92 -14.30
CA VAL A 604 -3.09 -8.26 -14.37
C VAL A 604 -4.57 -8.14 -14.06
N LEU A 605 -5.39 -8.62 -14.97
CA LEU A 605 -6.83 -8.55 -14.86
C LEU A 605 -7.40 -9.92 -14.50
N GLU A 606 -8.32 -9.96 -13.54
CA GLU A 606 -9.17 -11.09 -13.24
C GLU A 606 -10.40 -11.10 -14.15
N ILE A 607 -11.09 -12.24 -14.26
CA ILE A 607 -12.42 -12.30 -14.90
C ILE A 607 -13.40 -11.47 -14.07
N PRO A 608 -14.50 -10.96 -14.66
CA PRO A 608 -15.51 -10.18 -13.93
C PRO A 608 -16.04 -10.89 -12.69
N THR A 609 -16.16 -10.14 -11.58
CA THR A 609 -16.73 -10.55 -10.29
C THR A 609 -17.85 -9.58 -9.87
N PRO A 610 -18.78 -9.98 -8.98
CA PRO A 610 -19.75 -9.06 -8.41
C PRO A 610 -19.07 -7.98 -7.56
N ARG A 611 -19.53 -6.76 -7.65
CA ARG A 611 -19.13 -5.63 -6.80
C ARG A 611 -19.85 -5.74 -5.44
N TRP A 612 -19.31 -5.13 -4.38
CA TRP A 612 -19.91 -5.16 -3.04
C TRP A 612 -21.39 -4.68 -3.02
N THR A 613 -21.72 -3.70 -3.84
CA THR A 613 -23.12 -3.24 -4.00
C THR A 613 -24.05 -4.33 -4.57
N THR A 614 -23.50 -5.26 -5.36
CA THR A 614 -24.26 -6.42 -5.83
C THR A 614 -24.50 -7.43 -4.69
N HIS A 615 -23.49 -7.60 -3.81
CA HIS A 615 -23.65 -8.45 -2.61
C HIS A 615 -24.67 -7.89 -1.63
N ASP A 616 -24.70 -6.56 -1.44
CA ASP A 616 -25.71 -5.90 -0.60
C ASP A 616 -27.13 -6.01 -1.18
N ALA A 617 -27.25 -6.05 -2.50
CA ALA A 617 -28.56 -6.14 -3.18
C ALA A 617 -29.10 -7.58 -3.26
N ALA A 618 -28.26 -8.61 -3.13
CA ALA A 618 -28.63 -10.02 -3.24
C ALA A 618 -29.11 -10.60 -1.90
#